data_544cd89647e39c5c213cd47a7cca14a4
#
_entry.id   544cd89647e39c5c213cd47a7cca14a4
#
_cell.length_a   1.000
_cell.length_b   1.000
_cell.length_c   1.000
_cell.angle_alpha   90.00
_cell.angle_beta   90.00
_cell.angle_gamma   90.00
#
_symmetry.space_group_name_H-M   'P 1'
#
loop_
_entity.id
_entity.type
_entity.pdbx_description
1 polymer ?
#
loop_
_entity_poly.entity_id
_entity_poly.type
_entity_poly.pdbx_seq_one_letter_code
_entity_poly.pdbx_strand_id
1 'polypeptide(L)'
;MIDGYPMTFLGILVIAIITNMTTTSLNREKEAAVKREKELAKLNEYNKQINELQIEKEKEKMRSNLLRAISHDLKSPLTGMIGASSTYLEAKDQLDEDAKDQLVMGIKEDANWLLNMVENLLSITRIQSNGSDTQPHVKKVPEPLEEVVAEAIQRYQKRYPDSQLKVKIPEDFLMVPMDPTLIEQVIMNLLENAWVHSGSDAPIELDIKEEGNKVVFYIRDHGNGIAPERLDQLFDGCAGALDHESRKGMGIGLSICKSIVMAHQGDVYARNYEDGAEFSFSLPMDEKELTEEKEL
;
A
#
# COMPACT_ATOMS: atom_id res chain seq x y z
N MET A 1 -6.95 24.98 91.70
CA MET A 1 -6.54 24.07 90.67
C MET A 1 -7.72 23.92 89.61
N ILE A 2 -8.06 24.98 88.87
CA ILE A 2 -9.08 24.92 87.87
C ILE A 2 -8.67 25.73 86.60
N ASP A 3 -7.41 26.03 86.36
CA ASP A 3 -6.99 26.93 85.30
C ASP A 3 -6.45 26.23 84.01
N GLY A 4 -6.52 24.91 83.94
CA GLY A 4 -6.02 24.19 82.74
C GLY A 4 -7.07 23.86 81.64
N TYR A 5 -8.32 23.92 81.90
CA TYR A 5 -9.39 23.47 81.04
C TYR A 5 -9.66 24.45 79.84
N PRO A 6 -9.56 25.78 79.97
CA PRO A 6 -9.87 26.65 78.79
C PRO A 6 -8.79 26.57 77.71
N MET A 7 -7.57 26.32 78.01
CA MET A 7 -6.44 26.21 77.04
C MET A 7 -6.55 24.89 76.19
N THR A 8 -6.93 23.81 76.83
CA THR A 8 -7.11 22.50 76.17
C THR A 8 -8.35 22.55 75.23
N PHE A 9 -9.43 23.20 75.67
CA PHE A 9 -10.64 23.38 74.88
C PHE A 9 -10.36 24.25 73.63
N LEU A 10 -9.63 25.36 73.77
CA LEU A 10 -9.21 26.21 72.67
C LEU A 10 -8.33 25.45 71.68
N GLY A 11 -7.42 24.63 72.14
CA GLY A 11 -6.56 23.76 71.28
C GLY A 11 -7.41 22.77 70.47
N ILE A 12 -8.33 22.09 71.07
CA ILE A 12 -9.25 21.15 70.38
C ILE A 12 -10.11 21.86 69.36
N LEU A 13 -10.62 23.05 69.67
CA LEU A 13 -11.43 23.86 68.75
C LEU A 13 -10.60 24.27 67.52
N VAL A 14 -9.36 24.75 67.71
CA VAL A 14 -8.46 25.11 66.59
C VAL A 14 -8.14 23.94 65.73
N ILE A 15 -7.84 22.76 66.30
CA ILE A 15 -7.59 21.52 65.56
C ILE A 15 -8.82 21.14 64.75
N ALA A 16 -10.02 21.17 65.34
CA ALA A 16 -11.28 20.86 64.67
C ALA A 16 -11.55 21.80 63.48
N ILE A 17 -11.27 23.09 63.62
CA ILE A 17 -11.43 24.10 62.54
C ILE A 17 -10.44 23.82 61.42
N ILE A 18 -9.16 23.57 61.75
CA ILE A 18 -8.12 23.27 60.75
C ILE A 18 -8.46 21.97 60.03
N THR A 19 -8.86 20.93 60.74
CA THR A 19 -9.24 19.63 60.12
C THR A 19 -10.43 19.78 59.21
N ASN A 20 -11.44 20.55 59.63
CA ASN A 20 -12.63 20.82 58.78
C ASN A 20 -12.24 21.62 57.52
N MET A 21 -11.41 22.65 57.65
CA MET A 21 -10.93 23.46 56.53
C MET A 21 -10.11 22.60 55.53
N THR A 22 -9.19 21.80 56.03
CA THR A 22 -8.34 20.92 55.18
C THR A 22 -9.20 19.85 54.49
N THR A 23 -10.15 19.23 55.20
CA THR A 23 -11.06 18.24 54.62
C THR A 23 -11.94 18.86 53.55
N THR A 24 -12.47 20.05 53.76
CA THR A 24 -13.29 20.77 52.79
C THR A 24 -12.48 21.17 51.54
N SER A 25 -11.25 21.64 51.72
CA SER A 25 -10.34 21.95 50.60
C SER A 25 -10.00 20.70 49.80
N LEU A 26 -9.65 19.61 50.47
CA LEU A 26 -9.31 18.33 49.84
C LEU A 26 -10.51 17.75 49.03
N ASN A 27 -11.73 17.87 49.58
CA ASN A 27 -12.93 17.42 48.86
C ASN A 27 -13.20 18.27 47.61
N ARG A 28 -13.00 19.60 47.68
CA ARG A 28 -13.10 20.48 46.50
C ARG A 28 -12.08 20.15 45.41
N GLU A 29 -10.84 19.86 45.81
CA GLU A 29 -9.79 19.43 44.88
C GLU A 29 -10.14 18.09 44.22
N LYS A 30 -10.64 17.11 44.98
CA LYS A 30 -11.10 15.83 44.43
C LYS A 30 -12.26 16.00 43.47
N GLU A 31 -13.26 16.82 43.81
CA GLU A 31 -14.40 17.08 42.88
C GLU A 31 -13.92 17.76 41.59
N ALA A 32 -12.99 18.72 41.70
CA ALA A 32 -12.40 19.37 40.54
C ALA A 32 -11.58 18.41 39.68
N ALA A 33 -10.81 17.50 40.30
CA ALA A 33 -10.05 16.47 39.62
C ALA A 33 -10.96 15.50 38.85
N VAL A 34 -11.99 14.98 39.50
CA VAL A 34 -13.00 14.08 38.86
C VAL A 34 -13.72 14.79 37.70
N LYS A 35 -14.03 16.07 37.85
CA LYS A 35 -14.63 16.85 36.77
C LYS A 35 -13.70 16.98 35.55
N ARG A 36 -12.41 17.31 35.80
CA ARG A 36 -11.41 17.40 34.73
C ARG A 36 -11.19 16.04 34.03
N GLU A 37 -11.13 14.96 34.79
CA GLU A 37 -11.00 13.61 34.21
C GLU A 37 -12.16 13.28 33.28
N LYS A 38 -13.42 13.58 33.70
CA LYS A 38 -14.58 13.41 32.84
C LYS A 38 -14.58 14.28 31.59
N GLU A 39 -14.08 15.51 31.69
CA GLU A 39 -13.96 16.42 30.55
C GLU A 39 -12.87 15.92 29.59
N LEU A 40 -11.73 15.41 30.10
CA LEU A 40 -10.68 14.81 29.30
C LEU A 40 -11.14 13.53 28.60
N ALA A 41 -11.87 12.66 29.30
CA ALA A 41 -12.44 11.46 28.71
C ALA A 41 -13.39 11.77 27.55
N LYS A 42 -14.26 12.79 27.69
CA LYS A 42 -15.12 13.24 26.60
C LYS A 42 -14.32 13.82 25.44
N LEU A 43 -13.29 14.62 25.72
CA LEU A 43 -12.45 15.20 24.67
C LEU A 43 -11.72 14.11 23.87
N ASN A 44 -11.19 13.10 24.56
CA ASN A 44 -10.57 11.96 23.92
C ASN A 44 -11.54 11.17 23.03
N GLU A 45 -12.78 10.98 23.50
CA GLU A 45 -13.83 10.33 22.70
C GLU A 45 -14.16 11.15 21.44
N TYR A 46 -14.33 12.46 21.57
CA TYR A 46 -14.53 13.34 20.41
C TYR A 46 -13.35 13.30 19.44
N ASN A 47 -12.13 13.34 19.94
CA ASN A 47 -10.95 13.27 19.08
C ASN A 47 -10.87 11.93 18.34
N LYS A 48 -11.22 10.83 19.00
CA LYS A 48 -11.32 9.51 18.38
C LYS A 48 -12.34 9.50 17.24
N GLN A 49 -13.54 10.01 17.48
CA GLN A 49 -14.59 10.09 16.45
C GLN A 49 -14.18 10.99 15.28
N ILE A 50 -13.52 12.12 15.54
CA ILE A 50 -13.00 13.01 14.48
C ILE A 50 -11.96 12.27 13.63
N ASN A 51 -11.04 11.55 14.25
CA ASN A 51 -10.02 10.77 13.53
C ASN A 51 -10.65 9.66 12.68
N GLU A 52 -11.64 8.95 13.20
CA GLU A 52 -12.37 7.92 12.46
C GLU A 52 -13.08 8.50 11.24
N LEU A 53 -13.77 9.64 11.40
CA LEU A 53 -14.43 10.36 10.30
C LEU A 53 -13.43 10.91 9.26
N GLN A 54 -12.26 11.36 9.70
CA GLN A 54 -11.23 11.83 8.78
C GLN A 54 -10.68 10.67 7.95
N ILE A 55 -10.40 9.53 8.58
CA ILE A 55 -9.94 8.31 7.88
C ILE A 55 -10.99 7.85 6.87
N GLU A 56 -12.27 7.83 7.23
CA GLU A 56 -13.35 7.44 6.33
C GLU A 56 -13.47 8.40 5.14
N LYS A 57 -13.38 9.71 5.39
CA LYS A 57 -13.40 10.74 4.35
C LYS A 57 -12.20 10.63 3.40
N GLU A 58 -11.02 10.33 3.92
CA GLU A 58 -9.83 10.12 3.10
C GLU A 58 -9.94 8.86 2.24
N LYS A 59 -10.48 7.76 2.78
CA LYS A 59 -10.79 6.54 2.03
C LYS A 59 -11.78 6.80 0.90
N GLU A 60 -12.87 7.53 1.16
CA GLU A 60 -13.87 7.85 0.15
C GLU A 60 -13.30 8.77 -0.93
N LYS A 61 -12.50 9.75 -0.55
CA LYS A 61 -11.79 10.62 -1.49
C LYS A 61 -10.80 9.83 -2.37
N MET A 62 -10.05 8.92 -1.77
CA MET A 62 -9.14 8.03 -2.50
C MET A 62 -9.90 7.14 -3.48
N ARG A 63 -11.00 6.52 -3.03
CA ARG A 63 -11.89 5.71 -3.88
C ARG A 63 -12.45 6.49 -5.06
N SER A 64 -12.94 7.69 -4.81
CA SER A 64 -13.47 8.59 -5.85
C SER A 64 -12.40 8.99 -6.86
N ASN A 65 -11.20 9.35 -6.40
CA ASN A 65 -10.07 9.69 -7.26
C ASN A 65 -9.63 8.50 -8.10
N LEU A 66 -9.57 7.31 -7.49
CA LEU A 66 -9.22 6.07 -8.16
C LEU A 66 -10.23 5.73 -9.28
N LEU A 67 -11.53 5.78 -8.99
CA LEU A 67 -12.59 5.54 -9.97
C LEU A 67 -12.54 6.57 -11.13
N ARG A 68 -12.22 7.81 -10.83
CA ARG A 68 -12.07 8.87 -11.84
C ARG A 68 -10.86 8.64 -12.74
N ALA A 69 -9.72 8.29 -12.16
CA ALA A 69 -8.51 7.93 -12.90
C ALA A 69 -8.76 6.71 -13.78
N ILE A 70 -9.32 5.63 -13.22
CA ILE A 70 -9.69 4.42 -13.96
C ILE A 70 -10.60 4.74 -15.15
N SER A 71 -11.65 5.55 -14.93
CA SER A 71 -12.60 5.90 -15.99
C SER A 71 -11.94 6.68 -17.14
N HIS A 72 -11.04 7.61 -16.79
CA HIS A 72 -10.27 8.36 -17.79
C HIS A 72 -9.37 7.44 -18.59
N ASP A 73 -8.69 6.58 -17.92
CA ASP A 73 -7.64 5.74 -18.49
C ASP A 73 -8.19 4.55 -19.28
N LEU A 74 -9.37 4.04 -18.94
CA LEU A 74 -10.11 3.09 -19.78
C LEU A 74 -10.58 3.71 -21.10
N LYS A 75 -10.92 5.00 -21.08
CA LYS A 75 -11.46 5.69 -22.28
C LYS A 75 -10.42 5.83 -23.38
N SER A 76 -9.15 6.05 -23.06
CA SER A 76 -8.07 6.27 -24.03
C SER A 76 -7.86 5.04 -24.96
N PRO A 77 -7.54 3.84 -24.45
CA PRO A 77 -7.35 2.65 -25.30
C PRO A 77 -8.63 2.22 -26.00
N LEU A 78 -9.79 2.34 -25.36
CA LEU A 78 -11.07 2.07 -26.04
C LEU A 78 -11.26 2.99 -27.25
N THR A 79 -10.94 4.26 -27.13
CA THR A 79 -11.00 5.23 -28.25
C THR A 79 -9.97 4.87 -29.32
N GLY A 80 -8.75 4.45 -28.94
CA GLY A 80 -7.72 3.96 -29.86
C GLY A 80 -8.17 2.74 -30.65
N MET A 81 -8.70 1.71 -29.98
CA MET A 81 -9.23 0.51 -30.62
C MET A 81 -10.38 0.81 -31.56
N ILE A 82 -11.33 1.68 -31.15
CA ILE A 82 -12.46 2.10 -32.03
C ILE A 82 -11.92 2.82 -33.24
N GLY A 83 -10.98 3.77 -33.06
CA GLY A 83 -10.37 4.52 -34.15
C GLY A 83 -9.63 3.61 -35.15
N ALA A 84 -8.77 2.72 -34.65
CA ALA A 84 -8.04 1.76 -35.47
C ALA A 84 -8.97 0.81 -36.23
N SER A 85 -10.02 0.32 -35.55
CA SER A 85 -11.03 -0.53 -36.17
C SER A 85 -11.81 0.20 -37.27
N SER A 86 -12.20 1.46 -37.01
CA SER A 86 -12.92 2.28 -38.02
C SER A 86 -12.02 2.56 -39.23
N THR A 87 -10.76 2.95 -39.01
CA THR A 87 -9.79 3.17 -40.08
C THR A 87 -9.56 1.92 -40.90
N TYR A 88 -9.44 0.75 -40.27
CA TYR A 88 -9.32 -0.53 -40.97
C TYR A 88 -10.53 -0.81 -41.84
N LEU A 89 -11.74 -0.63 -41.30
CA LEU A 89 -13.00 -0.92 -42.04
C LEU A 89 -13.26 0.05 -43.22
N GLU A 90 -12.93 1.34 -43.02
CA GLU A 90 -13.19 2.38 -44.02
C GLU A 90 -12.12 2.42 -45.12
N ALA A 91 -10.88 2.11 -44.80
CA ALA A 91 -9.74 2.29 -45.70
C ALA A 91 -9.01 0.99 -46.04
N LYS A 92 -9.53 -0.20 -45.73
CA LYS A 92 -8.86 -1.50 -45.90
C LYS A 92 -8.33 -1.77 -47.31
N ASP A 93 -9.01 -1.24 -48.34
CA ASP A 93 -8.62 -1.44 -49.74
C ASP A 93 -7.55 -0.44 -50.21
N GLN A 94 -7.25 0.60 -49.40
CA GLN A 94 -6.25 1.63 -49.66
C GLN A 94 -5.00 1.47 -48.79
N LEU A 95 -5.09 0.67 -47.73
CA LEU A 95 -3.99 0.37 -46.82
C LEU A 95 -3.14 -0.78 -47.36
N ASP A 96 -1.82 -0.65 -47.27
CA ASP A 96 -0.92 -1.78 -47.49
C ASP A 96 -1.01 -2.80 -46.33
N GLU A 97 -0.43 -3.96 -46.49
CA GLU A 97 -0.51 -5.04 -45.48
C GLU A 97 0.20 -4.63 -44.17
N ASP A 98 1.31 -3.90 -44.27
CA ASP A 98 2.05 -3.42 -43.08
C ASP A 98 1.21 -2.46 -42.25
N ALA A 99 0.48 -1.54 -42.90
CA ALA A 99 -0.43 -0.63 -42.19
C ALA A 99 -1.62 -1.34 -41.58
N LYS A 100 -2.18 -2.38 -42.25
CA LYS A 100 -3.23 -3.23 -41.68
C LYS A 100 -2.75 -3.97 -40.44
N ASP A 101 -1.55 -4.57 -40.52
CA ASP A 101 -0.95 -5.29 -39.39
C ASP A 101 -0.67 -4.36 -38.19
N GLN A 102 -0.20 -3.14 -38.46
CA GLN A 102 -0.01 -2.13 -37.41
C GLN A 102 -1.31 -1.75 -36.71
N LEU A 103 -2.42 -1.57 -37.44
CA LEU A 103 -3.72 -1.27 -36.84
C LEU A 103 -4.22 -2.42 -35.98
N VAL A 104 -4.11 -3.66 -36.45
CA VAL A 104 -4.52 -4.86 -35.71
C VAL A 104 -3.64 -5.07 -34.48
N MET A 105 -2.32 -4.84 -34.63
CA MET A 105 -1.37 -4.93 -33.51
C MET A 105 -1.70 -3.89 -32.44
N GLY A 106 -1.98 -2.64 -32.81
CA GLY A 106 -2.41 -1.60 -31.88
C GLY A 106 -3.70 -1.94 -31.12
N ILE A 107 -4.71 -2.52 -31.82
CA ILE A 107 -5.93 -3.01 -31.15
C ILE A 107 -5.62 -4.11 -30.16
N LYS A 108 -4.75 -5.05 -30.51
CA LYS A 108 -4.33 -6.15 -29.64
C LYS A 108 -3.59 -5.63 -28.39
N GLU A 109 -2.70 -4.66 -28.57
CA GLU A 109 -1.95 -4.03 -27.47
C GLU A 109 -2.89 -3.30 -26.50
N ASP A 110 -3.80 -2.48 -27.03
CA ASP A 110 -4.80 -1.76 -26.25
C ASP A 110 -5.75 -2.72 -25.49
N ALA A 111 -6.16 -3.84 -26.12
CA ALA A 111 -7.01 -4.86 -25.49
C ALA A 111 -6.27 -5.59 -24.34
N ASN A 112 -5.01 -5.97 -24.56
CA ASN A 112 -4.18 -6.59 -23.51
C ASN A 112 -3.96 -5.63 -22.34
N TRP A 113 -3.75 -4.37 -22.63
CA TRP A 113 -3.59 -3.34 -21.62
C TRP A 113 -4.87 -3.19 -20.76
N LEU A 114 -6.06 -3.19 -21.38
CA LEU A 114 -7.35 -3.17 -20.67
C LEU A 114 -7.54 -4.40 -19.77
N LEU A 115 -7.15 -5.57 -20.27
CA LEU A 115 -7.24 -6.80 -19.49
C LEU A 115 -6.42 -6.71 -18.20
N ASN A 116 -5.17 -6.25 -18.30
CA ASN A 116 -4.33 -6.05 -17.13
C ASN A 116 -4.91 -5.03 -16.15
N MET A 117 -5.51 -3.97 -16.66
CA MET A 117 -6.14 -2.97 -15.81
C MET A 117 -7.33 -3.54 -15.04
N VAL A 118 -8.13 -4.39 -15.65
CA VAL A 118 -9.24 -5.10 -15.00
C VAL A 118 -8.71 -6.06 -13.93
N GLU A 119 -7.67 -6.83 -14.21
CA GLU A 119 -7.02 -7.71 -13.22
C GLU A 119 -6.49 -6.93 -12.01
N ASN A 120 -5.85 -5.80 -12.28
CA ASN A 120 -5.38 -4.87 -11.25
C ASN A 120 -6.54 -4.34 -10.38
N LEU A 121 -7.66 -3.98 -10.97
CA LEU A 121 -8.84 -3.48 -10.26
C LEU A 121 -9.50 -4.56 -9.39
N LEU A 122 -9.58 -5.79 -9.91
CA LEU A 122 -10.11 -6.93 -9.15
C LEU A 122 -9.26 -7.23 -7.91
N SER A 123 -7.96 -7.04 -7.98
CA SER A 123 -7.07 -7.24 -6.84
C SER A 123 -7.31 -6.20 -5.72
N ILE A 124 -7.54 -4.94 -6.08
CA ILE A 124 -7.93 -3.90 -5.11
C ILE A 124 -9.25 -4.26 -4.43
N THR A 125 -10.24 -4.76 -5.19
CA THR A 125 -11.55 -5.12 -4.63
C THR A 125 -11.47 -6.32 -3.69
N ARG A 126 -10.57 -7.29 -3.94
CA ARG A 126 -10.31 -8.42 -3.03
C ARG A 126 -9.75 -7.96 -1.69
N ILE A 127 -8.83 -6.98 -1.70
CA ILE A 127 -8.25 -6.42 -0.48
C ILE A 127 -9.30 -5.67 0.35
N GLN A 128 -10.28 -4.99 -0.28
CA GLN A 128 -11.28 -4.16 0.39
C GLN A 128 -12.51 -4.93 0.91
N SER A 129 -12.81 -6.11 0.34
CA SER A 129 -14.06 -6.82 0.62
C SER A 129 -14.06 -7.67 1.88
N ASN A 130 -12.94 -7.86 2.56
CA ASN A 130 -12.79 -8.84 3.64
C ASN A 130 -12.89 -8.29 5.08
N GLY A 131 -13.33 -7.06 5.31
CA GLY A 131 -13.46 -6.63 6.70
C GLY A 131 -14.15 -5.30 6.96
N SER A 132 -14.96 -5.29 8.00
CA SER A 132 -15.48 -4.11 8.71
C SER A 132 -14.42 -3.43 9.60
N ASP A 133 -13.17 -3.90 9.55
CA ASP A 133 -12.06 -3.37 10.32
C ASP A 133 -11.22 -2.37 9.50
N THR A 134 -10.60 -1.43 10.17
CA THR A 134 -9.86 -0.29 9.61
C THR A 134 -8.59 -0.65 8.85
N GLN A 135 -8.22 -1.93 8.77
CA GLN A 135 -7.04 -2.40 8.02
C GLN A 135 -7.46 -3.33 6.87
N PRO A 136 -6.79 -3.23 5.71
CA PRO A 136 -7.00 -4.17 4.61
C PRO A 136 -6.52 -5.56 5.04
N HIS A 137 -7.44 -6.51 5.12
CA HIS A 137 -7.13 -7.90 5.46
C HIS A 137 -7.13 -8.77 4.20
N VAL A 138 -6.05 -9.51 4.02
CA VAL A 138 -5.91 -10.55 2.99
C VAL A 138 -5.90 -11.90 3.70
N LYS A 139 -6.55 -12.90 3.11
CA LYS A 139 -6.48 -14.27 3.61
C LYS A 139 -5.09 -14.85 3.29
N LYS A 140 -4.17 -14.76 4.23
CA LYS A 140 -2.84 -15.33 4.12
C LYS A 140 -2.87 -16.82 4.47
N VAL A 141 -2.23 -17.63 3.65
CA VAL A 141 -2.01 -19.06 3.89
C VAL A 141 -0.51 -19.30 3.77
N PRO A 142 0.10 -20.13 4.61
CA PRO A 142 1.49 -20.53 4.40
C PRO A 142 1.65 -21.21 3.05
N GLU A 143 2.38 -20.58 2.13
CA GLU A 143 2.61 -21.05 0.77
C GLU A 143 4.11 -21.26 0.52
N PRO A 144 4.51 -22.28 -0.27
CA PRO A 144 5.88 -22.44 -0.68
C PRO A 144 6.34 -21.25 -1.54
N LEU A 145 7.34 -20.52 -1.06
CA LEU A 145 7.86 -19.36 -1.77
C LEU A 145 8.26 -19.66 -3.21
N GLU A 146 8.96 -20.79 -3.40
CA GLU A 146 9.48 -21.21 -4.70
C GLU A 146 8.37 -21.44 -5.73
N GLU A 147 7.22 -22.00 -5.32
CA GLU A 147 6.09 -22.27 -6.21
C GLU A 147 5.47 -20.96 -6.72
N VAL A 148 5.21 -20.01 -5.80
CA VAL A 148 4.63 -18.71 -6.14
C VAL A 148 5.56 -17.92 -7.06
N VAL A 149 6.86 -17.93 -6.78
CA VAL A 149 7.86 -17.26 -7.63
C VAL A 149 7.95 -17.93 -9.00
N ALA A 150 7.95 -19.26 -9.06
CA ALA A 150 8.03 -20.01 -10.32
C ALA A 150 6.81 -19.73 -11.22
N GLU A 151 5.60 -19.65 -10.65
CA GLU A 151 4.40 -19.32 -11.41
C GLU A 151 4.44 -17.88 -11.95
N ALA A 152 4.87 -16.91 -11.13
CA ALA A 152 5.04 -15.53 -11.56
C ALA A 152 6.06 -15.42 -12.71
N ILE A 153 7.20 -16.10 -12.60
CA ILE A 153 8.24 -16.11 -13.65
C ILE A 153 7.71 -16.75 -14.94
N GLN A 154 7.01 -17.88 -14.85
CA GLN A 154 6.46 -18.57 -16.02
C GLN A 154 5.47 -17.67 -16.76
N ARG A 155 4.60 -16.96 -16.03
CA ARG A 155 3.64 -15.98 -16.61
C ARG A 155 4.38 -14.83 -17.26
N TYR A 156 5.42 -14.30 -16.59
CA TYR A 156 6.24 -13.21 -17.11
C TYR A 156 6.94 -13.60 -18.41
N GLN A 157 7.64 -14.73 -18.45
CA GLN A 157 8.37 -15.22 -19.64
C GLN A 157 7.43 -15.50 -20.82
N LYS A 158 6.23 -16.03 -20.55
CA LYS A 158 5.22 -16.24 -21.58
C LYS A 158 4.78 -14.94 -22.22
N ARG A 159 4.73 -13.85 -21.44
CA ARG A 159 4.28 -12.54 -21.90
C ARG A 159 5.41 -11.72 -22.54
N TYR A 160 6.62 -11.85 -22.04
CA TYR A 160 7.82 -11.16 -22.48
C TYR A 160 8.92 -12.17 -22.85
N PRO A 161 8.77 -12.90 -23.98
CA PRO A 161 9.69 -13.97 -24.35
C PRO A 161 11.09 -13.48 -24.67
N ASP A 162 11.23 -12.22 -25.07
CA ASP A 162 12.51 -11.58 -25.40
C ASP A 162 13.25 -11.00 -24.18
N SER A 163 12.59 -10.98 -23.03
CA SER A 163 13.20 -10.48 -21.78
C SER A 163 14.14 -11.50 -21.18
N GLN A 164 15.34 -11.06 -20.85
CA GLN A 164 16.30 -11.86 -20.10
C GLN A 164 16.10 -11.65 -18.59
N LEU A 165 15.85 -12.74 -17.86
CA LEU A 165 15.63 -12.71 -16.42
C LEU A 165 16.64 -13.60 -15.70
N LYS A 166 17.38 -13.05 -14.73
CA LYS A 166 18.21 -13.77 -13.80
C LYS A 166 17.51 -13.87 -12.46
N VAL A 167 17.38 -15.09 -11.95
CA VAL A 167 16.66 -15.36 -10.70
C VAL A 167 17.59 -15.99 -9.69
N LYS A 168 17.57 -15.46 -8.47
CA LYS A 168 18.22 -16.04 -7.30
C LYS A 168 17.19 -16.20 -6.19
N ILE A 169 17.04 -17.41 -5.69
CA ILE A 169 16.12 -17.77 -4.60
C ILE A 169 16.98 -18.39 -3.47
N PRO A 170 16.58 -18.22 -2.19
CA PRO A 170 17.21 -18.92 -1.08
C PRO A 170 17.29 -20.43 -1.32
N GLU A 171 18.35 -21.09 -0.83
CA GLU A 171 18.51 -22.55 -0.96
C GLU A 171 17.58 -23.32 0.01
N ASP A 172 17.18 -22.67 1.11
CA ASP A 172 16.30 -23.26 2.10
C ASP A 172 14.83 -23.18 1.65
N PHE A 173 14.09 -24.25 1.91
CA PHE A 173 12.65 -24.29 1.66
C PHE A 173 11.90 -23.35 2.61
N LEU A 174 11.25 -22.33 2.09
CA LEU A 174 10.56 -21.30 2.86
C LEU A 174 9.05 -21.36 2.67
N MET A 175 8.32 -21.45 3.79
CA MET A 175 6.87 -21.25 3.84
C MET A 175 6.57 -19.82 4.28
N VAL A 176 5.90 -19.05 3.45
CA VAL A 176 5.61 -17.65 3.73
C VAL A 176 4.10 -17.42 3.76
N PRO A 177 3.55 -16.81 4.82
CA PRO A 177 2.11 -16.50 4.90
C PRO A 177 1.72 -15.43 3.87
N MET A 178 1.04 -15.83 2.79
CA MET A 178 0.65 -14.92 1.73
C MET A 178 -0.64 -15.36 1.00
N ASP A 179 -1.22 -14.46 0.23
CA ASP A 179 -2.14 -14.80 -0.87
C ASP A 179 -1.30 -14.96 -2.14
N PRO A 180 -1.13 -16.17 -2.68
CA PRO A 180 -0.22 -16.44 -3.79
C PRO A 180 -0.58 -15.62 -5.04
N THR A 181 -1.86 -15.47 -5.36
CA THR A 181 -2.33 -14.72 -6.53
C THR A 181 -1.96 -13.24 -6.46
N LEU A 182 -2.09 -12.64 -5.26
CA LEU A 182 -1.75 -11.23 -5.06
C LEU A 182 -0.23 -11.02 -5.09
N ILE A 183 0.56 -11.93 -4.53
CA ILE A 183 2.02 -11.81 -4.56
C ILE A 183 2.58 -12.07 -5.94
N GLU A 184 2.06 -13.06 -6.69
CA GLU A 184 2.37 -13.23 -8.11
C GLU A 184 2.16 -11.93 -8.89
N GLN A 185 1.05 -11.23 -8.62
CA GLN A 185 0.75 -9.95 -9.27
C GLN A 185 1.75 -8.85 -8.92
N VAL A 186 2.22 -8.77 -7.66
CA VAL A 186 3.28 -7.83 -7.28
C VAL A 186 4.55 -8.11 -8.07
N ILE A 187 4.99 -9.38 -8.11
CA ILE A 187 6.19 -9.80 -8.84
C ILE A 187 6.04 -9.45 -10.33
N MET A 188 4.92 -9.80 -10.95
CA MET A 188 4.62 -9.49 -12.35
C MET A 188 4.68 -8.00 -12.64
N ASN A 189 4.03 -7.17 -11.82
CA ASN A 189 3.98 -5.72 -12.02
C ASN A 189 5.39 -5.08 -11.90
N LEU A 190 6.21 -5.56 -10.95
CA LEU A 190 7.56 -5.03 -10.78
C LEU A 190 8.51 -5.48 -11.88
N LEU A 191 8.42 -6.74 -12.35
CA LEU A 191 9.19 -7.24 -13.50
C LEU A 191 8.78 -6.54 -14.80
N GLU A 192 7.47 -6.33 -15.02
CA GLU A 192 6.96 -5.57 -16.16
C GLU A 192 7.44 -4.12 -16.14
N ASN A 193 7.43 -3.48 -14.96
CA ASN A 193 7.95 -2.13 -14.80
C ASN A 193 9.44 -2.06 -15.15
N ALA A 194 10.24 -3.00 -14.66
CA ALA A 194 11.66 -3.10 -14.98
C ALA A 194 11.89 -3.28 -16.49
N TRP A 195 11.12 -4.14 -17.17
CA TRP A 195 11.25 -4.38 -18.62
C TRP A 195 10.87 -3.16 -19.46
N VAL A 196 9.72 -2.55 -19.13
CA VAL A 196 9.16 -1.47 -19.95
C VAL A 196 9.91 -0.15 -19.78
N HIS A 197 10.44 0.11 -18.58
CA HIS A 197 11.01 1.42 -18.23
C HIS A 197 12.53 1.45 -18.18
N SER A 198 13.23 0.32 -18.16
CA SER A 198 14.69 0.31 -18.17
C SER A 198 15.28 0.95 -19.45
N GLY A 199 14.65 0.71 -20.60
CA GLY A 199 15.20 1.11 -21.90
C GLY A 199 16.54 0.43 -22.22
N SER A 200 16.83 -0.71 -21.58
CA SER A 200 18.07 -1.48 -21.68
C SER A 200 17.77 -2.92 -22.07
N ASP A 201 18.65 -3.53 -22.87
CA ASP A 201 18.59 -4.96 -23.20
C ASP A 201 19.29 -5.85 -22.15
N ALA A 202 19.80 -5.25 -21.07
CA ALA A 202 20.46 -5.98 -19.99
C ALA A 202 19.44 -6.84 -19.22
N PRO A 203 19.89 -7.98 -18.67
CA PRO A 203 19.01 -8.86 -17.92
C PRO A 203 18.42 -8.17 -16.68
N ILE A 204 17.12 -8.38 -16.44
CA ILE A 204 16.48 -8.02 -15.17
C ILE A 204 16.92 -9.05 -14.13
N GLU A 205 17.19 -8.60 -12.91
CA GLU A 205 17.59 -9.46 -11.81
C GLU A 205 16.47 -9.52 -10.76
N LEU A 206 16.02 -10.73 -10.44
CA LEU A 206 15.16 -11.01 -9.29
C LEU A 206 15.99 -11.76 -8.25
N ASP A 207 16.30 -11.09 -7.14
CA ASP A 207 17.09 -11.62 -6.04
C ASP A 207 16.22 -11.67 -4.77
N ILE A 208 16.01 -12.87 -4.22
CA ILE A 208 15.15 -13.09 -3.05
C ILE A 208 16.03 -13.53 -1.90
N LYS A 209 15.86 -12.88 -0.74
CA LYS A 209 16.66 -13.14 0.45
C LYS A 209 15.81 -13.25 1.69
N GLU A 210 16.24 -14.12 2.57
CA GLU A 210 15.79 -14.13 3.95
C GLU A 210 16.57 -13.09 4.75
N GLU A 211 15.87 -12.13 5.37
CA GLU A 211 16.47 -11.08 6.18
C GLU A 211 15.75 -11.02 7.54
N GLY A 212 16.31 -11.73 8.52
CA GLY A 212 15.73 -11.85 9.84
C GLY A 212 14.40 -12.61 9.80
N ASN A 213 13.29 -11.96 10.14
CA ASN A 213 11.95 -12.56 10.13
C ASN A 213 11.14 -12.17 8.87
N LYS A 214 11.81 -11.74 7.81
CA LYS A 214 11.17 -11.31 6.55
C LYS A 214 11.85 -11.97 5.36
N VAL A 215 11.08 -12.23 4.32
CA VAL A 215 11.59 -12.50 2.98
C VAL A 215 11.54 -11.20 2.20
N VAL A 216 12.65 -10.81 1.59
CA VAL A 216 12.78 -9.58 0.81
C VAL A 216 13.06 -9.93 -0.65
N PHE A 217 12.26 -9.33 -1.54
CA PHE A 217 12.37 -9.47 -2.99
C PHE A 217 13.02 -8.21 -3.55
N TYR A 218 14.08 -8.36 -4.31
CA TYR A 218 14.78 -7.29 -5.02
C TYR A 218 14.64 -7.48 -6.51
N ILE A 219 14.06 -6.52 -7.20
CA ILE A 219 13.93 -6.48 -8.65
C ILE A 219 14.77 -5.32 -9.15
N ARG A 220 15.82 -5.62 -9.95
CA ARG A 220 16.78 -4.65 -10.46
C ARG A 220 16.75 -4.61 -11.97
N ASP A 221 16.73 -3.43 -12.51
CA ASP A 221 16.99 -3.17 -13.92
C ASP A 221 18.34 -2.44 -14.09
N HIS A 222 18.84 -2.41 -15.31
CA HIS A 222 20.07 -1.71 -15.70
C HIS A 222 19.73 -0.62 -16.74
N GLY A 223 18.82 0.26 -16.36
CA GLY A 223 18.29 1.29 -17.23
C GLY A 223 18.68 2.71 -16.79
N ASN A 224 17.81 3.66 -17.15
CA ASN A 224 18.05 5.08 -16.87
C ASN A 224 17.84 5.48 -15.40
N GLY A 225 17.39 4.53 -14.55
CA GLY A 225 17.01 4.83 -13.17
C GLY A 225 15.73 5.67 -13.06
N ILE A 226 15.47 6.17 -11.85
CA ILE A 226 14.28 6.94 -11.50
C ILE A 226 14.70 8.39 -11.20
N ALA A 227 13.97 9.37 -11.73
CA ALA A 227 14.21 10.77 -11.40
C ALA A 227 14.01 11.00 -9.90
N PRO A 228 14.95 11.68 -9.19
CA PRO A 228 14.87 11.83 -7.73
C PRO A 228 13.56 12.44 -7.24
N GLU A 229 12.97 13.36 -8.00
CA GLU A 229 11.73 14.05 -7.67
C GLU A 229 10.50 13.11 -7.70
N ARG A 230 10.64 11.95 -8.35
CA ARG A 230 9.57 10.94 -8.49
C ARG A 230 9.64 9.84 -7.45
N LEU A 231 10.80 9.60 -6.82
CA LEU A 231 11.01 8.49 -5.89
C LEU A 231 10.00 8.47 -4.75
N ASP A 232 9.74 9.61 -4.12
CA ASP A 232 8.84 9.73 -2.97
C ASP A 232 7.35 9.54 -3.32
N GLN A 233 6.98 9.77 -4.59
CA GLN A 233 5.59 9.73 -5.04
C GLN A 233 5.27 8.51 -5.93
N LEU A 234 6.27 7.65 -6.16
CA LEU A 234 6.19 6.58 -7.13
C LEU A 234 5.06 5.59 -6.86
N PHE A 235 4.79 5.34 -5.58
CA PHE A 235 3.76 4.41 -5.12
C PHE A 235 2.41 5.09 -4.79
N ASP A 236 2.28 6.41 -4.95
CA ASP A 236 1.07 7.14 -4.51
C ASP A 236 0.00 7.28 -5.62
N GLY A 237 0.23 6.63 -6.76
CA GLY A 237 -0.75 6.54 -7.86
C GLY A 237 -0.97 7.83 -8.66
N CYS A 238 -0.26 8.92 -8.33
CA CYS A 238 -0.39 10.23 -8.99
C CYS A 238 0.80 10.62 -9.89
N ALA A 239 1.87 9.83 -9.90
CA ALA A 239 3.13 10.19 -10.56
C ALA A 239 3.06 10.20 -12.11
N GLY A 240 2.03 9.63 -12.71
CA GLY A 240 1.87 9.52 -14.17
C GLY A 240 1.06 10.64 -14.84
N ALA A 241 0.45 11.55 -14.08
CA ALA A 241 -0.51 12.52 -14.63
C ALA A 241 0.12 13.71 -15.36
N LEU A 242 1.45 13.86 -15.36
CA LEU A 242 2.12 15.04 -15.91
C LEU A 242 2.83 14.83 -17.27
N ASP A 243 3.01 13.59 -17.71
CA ASP A 243 3.66 13.30 -19.00
C ASP A 243 2.70 12.65 -19.99
N HIS A 244 2.05 13.46 -20.82
CA HIS A 244 1.17 13.01 -21.90
C HIS A 244 1.89 12.23 -23.04
N GLU A 245 3.22 12.11 -23.02
CA GLU A 245 3.98 11.45 -24.08
C GLU A 245 4.33 9.98 -23.80
N SER A 246 4.19 9.49 -22.57
CA SER A 246 4.51 8.10 -22.25
C SER A 246 3.23 7.27 -22.14
N ARG A 247 2.73 6.75 -23.26
CA ARG A 247 1.63 5.75 -23.32
C ARG A 247 1.92 4.41 -22.61
N LYS A 248 3.10 4.27 -21.99
CA LYS A 248 3.59 3.01 -21.39
C LYS A 248 3.68 3.12 -19.88
N GLY A 249 2.59 3.00 -19.17
CA GLY A 249 2.62 2.75 -17.72
C GLY A 249 1.96 3.82 -16.86
N MET A 250 0.85 3.46 -16.30
CA MET A 250 -0.06 4.30 -15.54
C MET A 250 0.26 4.26 -14.06
N GLY A 251 1.31 4.46 -13.48
CA GLY A 251 1.50 4.60 -12.01
C GLY A 251 0.58 3.78 -11.06
N ILE A 252 -0.52 3.20 -11.59
CA ILE A 252 -1.47 2.36 -10.85
C ILE A 252 -0.85 1.03 -10.45
N GLY A 253 -0.03 0.41 -11.30
CA GLY A 253 0.62 -0.88 -10.98
C GLY A 253 1.44 -0.81 -9.70
N LEU A 254 2.21 0.25 -9.51
CA LEU A 254 3.04 0.43 -8.32
C LEU A 254 2.20 0.75 -7.07
N SER A 255 1.12 1.53 -7.19
CA SER A 255 0.21 1.79 -6.06
C SER A 255 -0.56 0.53 -5.63
N ILE A 256 -0.85 -0.36 -6.58
CA ILE A 256 -1.41 -1.69 -6.30
C ILE A 256 -0.39 -2.56 -5.58
N CYS A 257 0.87 -2.59 -6.03
CA CYS A 257 1.94 -3.30 -5.34
C CYS A 257 2.03 -2.84 -3.88
N LYS A 258 2.04 -1.52 -3.64
CA LYS A 258 2.03 -0.96 -2.28
C LYS A 258 0.81 -1.46 -1.47
N SER A 259 -0.38 -1.41 -2.04
CA SER A 259 -1.61 -1.83 -1.36
C SER A 259 -1.60 -3.32 -1.01
N ILE A 260 -1.14 -4.18 -1.94
CA ILE A 260 -1.02 -5.62 -1.72
C ILE A 260 0.01 -5.92 -0.63
N VAL A 261 1.20 -5.34 -0.74
CA VAL A 261 2.31 -5.57 0.21
C VAL A 261 1.93 -5.10 1.61
N MET A 262 1.32 -3.93 1.73
CA MET A 262 0.82 -3.42 3.02
C MET A 262 -0.29 -4.30 3.60
N ALA A 263 -1.18 -4.86 2.78
CA ALA A 263 -2.20 -5.81 3.23
C ALA A 263 -1.58 -7.12 3.75
N HIS A 264 -0.39 -7.47 3.29
CA HIS A 264 0.44 -8.57 3.79
C HIS A 264 1.35 -8.16 4.96
N GLN A 265 1.24 -6.90 5.44
CA GLN A 265 2.08 -6.37 6.54
C GLN A 265 3.57 -6.29 6.17
N GLY A 266 3.84 -6.14 4.89
CA GLY A 266 5.16 -5.90 4.33
C GLY A 266 5.40 -4.43 4.00
N ASP A 267 6.61 -4.15 3.54
CA ASP A 267 7.06 -2.83 3.12
C ASP A 267 7.48 -2.87 1.64
N VAL A 268 7.32 -1.76 0.92
CA VAL A 268 7.77 -1.62 -0.46
C VAL A 268 8.62 -0.37 -0.61
N TYR A 269 9.73 -0.49 -1.36
CA TYR A 269 10.70 0.58 -1.59
C TYR A 269 11.16 0.62 -3.04
N ALA A 270 11.62 1.79 -3.46
CA ALA A 270 12.32 1.98 -4.72
C ALA A 270 13.54 2.88 -4.49
N ARG A 271 14.63 2.60 -5.19
CA ARG A 271 15.84 3.42 -5.18
C ARG A 271 16.59 3.30 -6.48
N ASN A 272 17.45 4.25 -6.76
CA ASN A 272 18.45 4.06 -7.79
C ASN A 272 19.56 3.14 -7.28
N TYR A 273 19.98 2.20 -8.13
CA TYR A 273 20.95 1.18 -7.81
C TYR A 273 21.94 1.05 -8.98
N GLU A 274 23.22 1.28 -8.69
CA GLU A 274 24.29 1.27 -9.71
C GLU A 274 23.91 2.08 -10.96
N ASP A 275 23.66 1.40 -12.08
CA ASP A 275 23.32 1.94 -13.40
C ASP A 275 21.82 1.76 -13.74
N GLY A 276 20.92 1.62 -12.75
CA GLY A 276 19.52 1.39 -12.96
C GLY A 276 18.65 1.68 -11.74
N ALA A 277 17.48 1.04 -11.68
CA ALA A 277 16.58 1.11 -10.55
C ALA A 277 16.46 -0.23 -9.83
N GLU A 278 16.24 -0.17 -8.52
CA GLU A 278 15.89 -1.31 -7.69
C GLU A 278 14.53 -1.05 -7.03
N PHE A 279 13.62 -1.97 -7.27
CA PHE A 279 12.36 -2.09 -6.52
C PHE A 279 12.50 -3.23 -5.54
N SER A 280 12.07 -3.03 -4.31
CA SER A 280 12.08 -4.09 -3.31
C SER A 280 10.79 -4.13 -2.52
N PHE A 281 10.38 -5.33 -2.12
CA PHE A 281 9.30 -5.51 -1.16
C PHE A 281 9.60 -6.65 -0.19
N SER A 282 9.01 -6.57 1.00
CA SER A 282 9.20 -7.57 2.03
C SER A 282 7.89 -8.21 2.45
N LEU A 283 7.95 -9.47 2.89
CA LEU A 283 6.84 -10.20 3.51
C LEU A 283 7.31 -10.78 4.84
N PRO A 284 6.52 -10.66 5.93
CA PRO A 284 6.85 -11.31 7.20
C PRO A 284 6.70 -12.83 7.09
N MET A 285 7.60 -13.58 7.74
CA MET A 285 7.55 -15.06 7.78
C MET A 285 6.69 -15.61 8.92
N ASP A 286 6.48 -14.83 9.99
CA ASP A 286 5.66 -15.21 11.13
C ASP A 286 4.45 -14.28 11.30
N GLU A 287 3.27 -14.85 11.62
CA GLU A 287 2.07 -14.06 11.97
C GLU A 287 2.12 -13.45 13.38
N LYS A 288 3.14 -13.75 14.20
CA LYS A 288 3.11 -13.54 15.66
C LYS A 288 3.53 -12.15 16.16
N GLU A 289 4.17 -11.30 15.38
CA GLU A 289 4.73 -10.03 15.91
C GLU A 289 3.74 -8.85 16.06
N LEU A 290 2.47 -8.99 15.70
CA LEU A 290 1.51 -7.86 15.74
C LEU A 290 0.59 -7.82 16.96
N THR A 291 0.69 -8.79 17.87
CA THR A 291 -0.13 -8.83 19.10
C THR A 291 0.54 -8.17 20.30
N GLU A 292 1.86 -7.98 20.29
CA GLU A 292 2.61 -7.50 21.47
C GLU A 292 2.76 -5.97 21.58
N GLU A 293 2.58 -5.19 20.51
CA GLU A 293 2.62 -3.71 20.59
C GLU A 293 1.32 -3.05 21.12
N LYS A 294 0.27 -3.82 21.40
CA LYS A 294 -1.01 -3.30 21.91
C LYS A 294 -1.20 -3.44 23.43
N GLU A 295 -0.23 -3.97 24.17
CA GLU A 295 -0.30 -4.14 25.64
C GLU A 295 0.74 -3.31 26.45
N LEU A 296 1.31 -2.25 25.88
CA LEU A 296 2.14 -1.30 26.64
C LEU A 296 1.52 0.12 26.57
#